data_bcb8914d546f1b6beb4ff08fcd618275
#
_entry.id   bcb8914d546f1b6beb4ff08fcd618275
#
_cell.length_a   1.000
_cell.length_b   1.000
_cell.length_c   1.000
_cell.angle_alpha   90.00
_cell.angle_beta   90.00
_cell.angle_gamma   90.00
#
_symmetry.space_group_name_H-M   'P 1'
#
loop_
_entity.id
_entity.type
_entity.pdbx_description
1 polymer ?
#
loop_
_entity_poly.entity_id
_entity_poly.type
_entity_poly.pdbx_seq_one_letter_code
_entity_poly.pdbx_strand_id
1 'polypeptide(L)'
;MENEEDNIFWVKIEGEKRLATINLVPGNQVYREKLVKIDDEEFRAWDPYRSKLGAAIMNGLETLPIVRKSKVLYLGVSTGTTASHVSDIVGPNGIVFAVEHSSRVARDFLERVASFRSNIVPILQDARSPKEYFSVYGPVDVLCGYRAARPDRDCNTKL
;
A
#
# COMPACT_ATOMS: atom_id res chain seq x y z
N MET A 1 15.19 -0.65 16.31
CA MET A 1 14.49 0.57 16.71
C MET A 1 13.13 0.52 16.03
N GLU A 2 12.10 0.43 16.83
CA GLU A 2 10.73 0.51 16.36
C GLU A 2 10.46 2.00 16.10
N ASN A 3 10.36 2.38 14.83
CA ASN A 3 9.94 3.72 14.48
C ASN A 3 8.42 3.78 14.61
N GLU A 4 7.92 4.18 15.75
CA GLU A 4 6.49 4.44 15.98
C GLU A 4 5.90 5.46 14.99
N GLU A 5 6.74 6.30 14.39
CA GLU A 5 6.33 7.28 13.37
C GLU A 5 5.91 6.64 12.05
N ASP A 6 6.44 5.47 11.71
CA ASP A 6 6.24 4.87 10.38
C ASP A 6 5.09 3.88 10.32
N ASN A 7 4.45 3.55 11.46
CA ASN A 7 3.36 2.56 11.57
C ASN A 7 3.70 1.19 10.94
N ILE A 8 4.99 0.80 11.01
CA ILE A 8 5.53 -0.47 10.55
C ILE A 8 6.22 -1.14 11.72
N PHE A 9 5.86 -2.39 11.97
CA PHE A 9 6.27 -3.12 13.15
C PHE A 9 6.81 -4.50 12.81
N TRP A 10 7.69 -4.99 13.66
CA TRP A 10 8.10 -6.37 13.66
C TRP A 10 7.45 -7.07 14.86
N VAL A 11 6.43 -7.86 14.59
CA VAL A 11 5.65 -8.56 15.62
C VAL A 11 5.92 -10.05 15.61
N LYS A 12 5.83 -10.69 16.78
CA LYS A 12 5.96 -12.14 16.89
C LYS A 12 4.58 -12.77 16.71
N ILE A 13 4.41 -13.50 15.59
CA ILE A 13 3.16 -14.19 15.25
C ILE A 13 3.50 -15.69 15.13
N GLU A 14 2.85 -16.52 15.97
CA GLU A 14 3.07 -17.98 15.99
C GLU A 14 4.56 -18.37 16.16
N GLY A 15 5.29 -17.59 16.94
CA GLY A 15 6.70 -17.85 17.22
C GLY A 15 7.68 -17.24 16.21
N GLU A 16 7.22 -16.76 15.06
CA GLU A 16 8.03 -16.13 14.02
C GLU A 16 7.93 -14.61 14.05
N LYS A 17 9.05 -13.94 13.82
CA LYS A 17 9.09 -12.47 13.66
C LYS A 17 8.60 -12.10 12.26
N ARG A 18 7.51 -11.34 12.18
CA ARG A 18 6.87 -10.93 10.93
C ARG A 18 6.71 -9.43 10.85
N LEU A 19 6.86 -8.91 9.63
CA LEU A 19 6.52 -7.54 9.30
C LEU A 19 5.01 -7.35 9.45
N ALA A 20 4.56 -6.22 10.01
CA ALA A 20 3.15 -5.93 10.23
C ALA A 20 2.86 -4.43 10.21
N THR A 21 1.60 -4.10 10.01
CA THR A 21 1.03 -2.75 10.21
C THR A 21 -0.09 -2.80 11.24
N ILE A 22 -0.36 -1.70 11.93
CA ILE A 22 -1.58 -1.59 12.77
C ILE A 22 -2.78 -1.58 11.84
N ASN A 23 -3.75 -2.45 12.09
CA ASN A 23 -4.94 -2.58 11.26
C ASN A 23 -5.86 -1.36 11.41
N LEU A 24 -5.97 -0.55 10.38
CA LEU A 24 -6.88 0.60 10.36
C LEU A 24 -8.36 0.18 10.45
N VAL A 25 -8.68 -1.05 10.06
CA VAL A 25 -10.04 -1.61 10.10
C VAL A 25 -10.01 -2.92 10.89
N PRO A 26 -10.09 -2.86 12.23
CA PRO A 26 -10.01 -4.04 13.08
C PRO A 26 -10.96 -5.16 12.67
N GLY A 27 -10.47 -6.40 12.66
CA GLY A 27 -11.21 -7.58 12.22
C GLY A 27 -11.28 -7.81 10.71
N ASN A 28 -10.86 -6.84 9.88
CA ASN A 28 -10.89 -6.98 8.43
C ASN A 28 -9.56 -7.53 7.89
N GLN A 29 -9.65 -8.65 7.16
CA GLN A 29 -8.56 -9.25 6.40
C GLN A 29 -8.74 -8.95 4.91
N VAL A 30 -7.68 -8.54 4.23
CA VAL A 30 -7.71 -8.23 2.78
C VAL A 30 -7.37 -9.45 1.94
N TYR A 31 -6.36 -10.20 2.32
CA TYR A 31 -5.86 -11.36 1.57
C TYR A 31 -5.63 -12.60 2.46
N ARG A 32 -6.39 -12.73 3.53
CA ARG A 32 -6.32 -13.78 4.55
C ARG A 32 -5.02 -13.76 5.35
N GLU A 33 -4.43 -12.57 5.48
CA GLU A 33 -3.29 -12.34 6.36
C GLU A 33 -3.66 -12.56 7.82
N LYS A 34 -2.67 -12.93 8.63
CA LYS A 34 -2.89 -13.13 10.05
C LYS A 34 -3.10 -11.80 10.76
N LEU A 35 -4.11 -11.78 11.61
CA LEU A 35 -4.37 -10.69 12.54
C LEU A 35 -3.91 -11.14 13.93
N VAL A 36 -3.25 -10.25 14.64
CA VAL A 36 -2.84 -10.49 16.02
C VAL A 36 -3.15 -9.26 16.87
N LYS A 37 -3.79 -9.48 18.01
CA LYS A 37 -4.05 -8.42 18.97
C LYS A 37 -2.92 -8.41 20.00
N ILE A 38 -2.31 -7.26 20.19
CA ILE A 38 -1.29 -7.01 21.20
C ILE A 38 -1.73 -5.75 21.93
N ASP A 39 -1.97 -5.89 23.23
CA ASP A 39 -2.60 -4.87 24.05
C ASP A 39 -3.94 -4.40 23.46
N ASP A 40 -4.11 -3.13 23.17
CA ASP A 40 -5.34 -2.56 22.61
C ASP A 40 -5.30 -2.43 21.07
N GLU A 41 -4.19 -2.81 20.42
CA GLU A 41 -4.01 -2.66 18.99
C GLU A 41 -4.08 -4.02 18.26
N GLU A 42 -4.63 -4.00 17.05
CA GLU A 42 -4.64 -5.14 16.16
C GLU A 42 -3.64 -4.94 15.02
N PHE A 43 -2.74 -5.90 14.88
CA PHE A 43 -1.71 -5.90 13.85
C PHE A 43 -2.08 -6.84 12.71
N ARG A 44 -1.79 -6.43 11.48
CA ARG A 44 -1.91 -7.23 10.27
C ARG A 44 -0.53 -7.67 9.79
N ALA A 45 -0.32 -8.98 9.68
CA ALA A 45 0.90 -9.51 9.11
C ALA A 45 1.05 -9.09 7.63
N TRP A 46 2.21 -8.55 7.27
CA TRP A 46 2.50 -8.14 5.91
C TRP A 46 3.31 -9.21 5.17
N ASP A 47 2.67 -9.89 4.22
CA ASP A 47 3.29 -10.97 3.46
C ASP A 47 4.21 -10.40 2.36
N PRO A 48 5.53 -10.59 2.45
CA PRO A 48 6.49 -10.10 1.46
C PRO A 48 6.37 -10.81 0.11
N TYR A 49 5.85 -12.03 0.08
CA TYR A 49 5.64 -12.78 -1.17
C TYR A 49 4.48 -12.21 -2.00
N ARG A 50 3.61 -11.43 -1.37
CA ARG A 50 2.47 -10.76 -2.01
C ARG A 50 2.65 -9.26 -2.17
N SER A 51 3.75 -8.71 -1.69
CA SER A 51 4.00 -7.28 -1.68
C SER A 51 5.47 -6.98 -1.95
N LYS A 52 5.75 -6.38 -3.10
CA LYS A 52 7.12 -5.95 -3.43
C LYS A 52 7.64 -4.90 -2.45
N LEU A 53 6.78 -4.03 -1.94
CA LEU A 53 7.15 -3.06 -0.92
C LEU A 53 7.48 -3.75 0.41
N GLY A 54 6.66 -4.71 0.84
CA GLY A 54 6.95 -5.53 2.02
C GLY A 54 8.26 -6.31 1.88
N ALA A 55 8.51 -6.88 0.69
CA ALA A 55 9.77 -7.54 0.39
C ALA A 55 10.96 -6.57 0.42
N ALA A 56 10.81 -5.36 -0.11
CA ALA A 56 11.87 -4.34 -0.06
C ALA A 56 12.22 -3.94 1.37
N ILE A 57 11.22 -3.74 2.23
CA ILE A 57 11.41 -3.44 3.66
C ILE A 57 12.15 -4.60 4.35
N MET A 58 11.74 -5.84 4.09
CA MET A 58 12.41 -7.02 4.65
C MET A 58 13.86 -7.18 4.18
N ASN A 59 14.18 -6.71 2.97
CA ASN A 59 15.54 -6.73 2.42
C ASN A 59 16.35 -5.47 2.76
N GLY A 60 15.92 -4.68 3.74
CA GLY A 60 16.69 -3.55 4.25
C GLY A 60 16.50 -2.24 3.48
N LEU A 61 15.28 -1.97 3.01
CA LEU A 61 14.96 -0.65 2.47
C LEU A 61 15.33 0.42 3.51
N GLU A 62 16.30 1.28 3.17
CA GLU A 62 16.87 2.25 4.12
C GLU A 62 15.88 3.37 4.48
N THR A 63 15.06 3.78 3.51
CA THR A 63 14.11 4.88 3.70
C THR A 63 12.78 4.56 3.05
N LEU A 64 11.71 4.59 3.82
CA LEU A 64 10.35 4.56 3.31
C LEU A 64 9.77 5.99 3.39
N PRO A 65 9.47 6.64 2.25
CA PRO A 65 8.95 8.00 2.27
C PRO A 65 7.47 8.08 2.67
N ILE A 66 6.80 6.94 2.81
CA ILE A 66 5.39 6.86 3.22
C ILE A 66 5.32 6.87 4.74
N VAL A 67 4.77 7.92 5.30
CA VAL A 67 4.61 8.12 6.75
C VAL A 67 3.16 8.45 7.10
N ARG A 68 2.85 8.54 8.39
CA ARG A 68 1.52 8.97 8.86
C ARG A 68 1.11 10.31 8.22
N LYS A 69 -0.16 10.43 7.83
CA LYS A 69 -0.77 11.61 7.17
C LYS A 69 -0.30 11.88 5.74
N SER A 70 0.59 11.06 5.17
CA SER A 70 1.00 11.22 3.77
C SER A 70 -0.19 11.15 2.82
N LYS A 71 -0.13 11.95 1.77
CA LYS A 71 -0.96 11.82 0.56
C LYS A 71 -0.17 11.03 -0.47
N VAL A 72 -0.63 9.81 -0.75
CA VAL A 72 0.07 8.86 -1.63
C VAL A 72 -0.72 8.68 -2.92
N LEU A 73 -0.07 8.87 -4.08
CA LEU A 73 -0.59 8.42 -5.37
C LEU A 73 -0.01 7.03 -5.67
N TYR A 74 -0.86 6.01 -5.65
CA TYR A 74 -0.48 4.63 -5.89
C TYR A 74 -0.88 4.19 -7.29
N LEU A 75 0.10 3.91 -8.16
CA LEU A 75 -0.12 3.53 -9.54
C LEU A 75 -0.09 2.00 -9.71
N GLY A 76 -1.17 1.43 -10.26
CA GLY A 76 -1.30 0.00 -10.46
C GLY A 76 -1.58 -0.74 -9.14
N VAL A 77 -2.68 -0.38 -8.49
CA VAL A 77 -3.03 -0.89 -7.17
C VAL A 77 -3.36 -2.39 -7.15
N SER A 78 -3.74 -2.95 -8.31
CA SER A 78 -4.14 -4.34 -8.45
C SER A 78 -5.27 -4.71 -7.46
N THR A 79 -5.20 -5.86 -6.81
CA THR A 79 -6.20 -6.31 -5.81
C THR A 79 -6.05 -5.66 -4.44
N GLY A 80 -5.06 -4.77 -4.26
CA GLY A 80 -4.95 -3.90 -3.10
C GLY A 80 -4.15 -4.44 -1.90
N THR A 81 -3.45 -5.57 -2.04
CA THR A 81 -2.63 -6.12 -0.94
C THR A 81 -1.68 -5.07 -0.36
N THR A 82 -0.80 -4.50 -1.20
CA THR A 82 0.15 -3.47 -0.77
C THR A 82 -0.56 -2.18 -0.37
N ALA A 83 -1.55 -1.74 -1.18
CA ALA A 83 -2.26 -0.49 -0.93
C ALA A 83 -3.02 -0.51 0.41
N SER A 84 -3.50 -1.66 0.87
CA SER A 84 -4.14 -1.77 2.18
C SER A 84 -3.17 -1.55 3.33
N HIS A 85 -1.92 -2.01 3.22
CA HIS A 85 -0.88 -1.73 4.21
C HIS A 85 -0.42 -0.27 4.13
N VAL A 86 -0.31 0.30 2.92
CA VAL A 86 -0.04 1.74 2.76
C VAL A 86 -1.15 2.57 3.43
N SER A 87 -2.42 2.17 3.28
CA SER A 87 -3.55 2.79 3.97
C SER A 87 -3.42 2.72 5.50
N ASP A 88 -2.96 1.59 6.04
CA ASP A 88 -2.68 1.46 7.47
C ASP A 88 -1.55 2.41 7.90
N ILE A 89 -0.46 2.51 7.11
CA ILE A 89 0.69 3.37 7.41
C ILE A 89 0.29 4.85 7.46
N VAL A 90 -0.40 5.33 6.43
CA VAL A 90 -0.77 6.76 6.38
C VAL A 90 -1.84 7.11 7.42
N GLY A 91 -2.60 6.12 7.88
CA GLY A 91 -3.60 6.25 8.93
C GLY A 91 -4.85 7.04 8.50
N PRO A 92 -5.76 7.34 9.45
CA PRO A 92 -7.07 7.93 9.13
C PRO A 92 -6.98 9.37 8.61
N ASN A 93 -5.89 10.06 8.85
CA ASN A 93 -5.65 11.45 8.41
C ASN A 93 -4.77 11.55 7.16
N GLY A 94 -4.32 10.41 6.60
CA GLY A 94 -3.65 10.33 5.31
C GLY A 94 -4.63 9.95 4.21
N ILE A 95 -4.16 9.92 2.95
CA ILE A 95 -4.98 9.52 1.79
C ILE A 95 -4.14 8.69 0.84
N VAL A 96 -4.76 7.63 0.29
CA VAL A 96 -4.19 6.83 -0.80
C VAL A 96 -5.08 6.97 -2.03
N PHE A 97 -4.60 7.65 -3.05
CA PHE A 97 -5.23 7.70 -4.37
C PHE A 97 -4.79 6.47 -5.16
N ALA A 98 -5.69 5.53 -5.35
CA ALA A 98 -5.39 4.19 -5.84
C ALA A 98 -5.82 4.02 -7.31
N VAL A 99 -4.85 4.06 -8.22
CA VAL A 99 -5.10 4.01 -9.67
C VAL A 99 -5.03 2.58 -10.18
N GLU A 100 -6.08 2.13 -10.88
CA GLU A 100 -6.13 0.85 -11.58
C GLU A 100 -6.85 1.01 -12.91
N HIS A 101 -6.31 0.43 -13.99
CA HIS A 101 -6.88 0.56 -15.33
C HIS A 101 -7.87 -0.55 -15.68
N SER A 102 -7.70 -1.73 -15.07
CA SER A 102 -8.57 -2.86 -15.31
C SER A 102 -9.86 -2.74 -14.51
N SER A 103 -10.99 -2.56 -15.16
CA SER A 103 -12.31 -2.44 -14.52
C SER A 103 -12.66 -3.66 -13.67
N ARG A 104 -12.25 -4.86 -14.10
CA ARG A 104 -12.46 -6.09 -13.33
C ARG A 104 -11.67 -6.08 -12.04
N VAL A 105 -10.38 -5.75 -12.11
CA VAL A 105 -9.48 -5.70 -10.95
C VAL A 105 -9.88 -4.56 -10.00
N ALA A 106 -10.24 -3.40 -10.56
CA ALA A 106 -10.72 -2.26 -9.79
C ALA A 106 -12.00 -2.58 -9.00
N ARG A 107 -12.90 -3.39 -9.56
CA ARG A 107 -14.10 -3.87 -8.85
C ARG A 107 -13.72 -4.74 -7.66
N ASP A 108 -12.84 -5.74 -7.86
CA ASP A 108 -12.36 -6.58 -6.76
C ASP A 108 -11.69 -5.76 -5.66
N PHE A 109 -10.90 -4.76 -6.05
CA PHE A 109 -10.26 -3.83 -5.13
C PHE A 109 -11.28 -3.00 -4.35
N LEU A 110 -12.28 -2.47 -5.04
CA LEU A 110 -13.34 -1.68 -4.42
C LEU A 110 -14.11 -2.50 -3.37
N GLU A 111 -14.52 -3.71 -3.74
CA GLU A 111 -15.34 -4.58 -2.88
C GLU A 111 -14.57 -5.11 -1.66
N ARG A 112 -13.28 -5.44 -1.82
CA ARG A 112 -12.48 -6.08 -0.77
C ARG A 112 -11.68 -5.13 0.10
N VAL A 113 -11.34 -3.95 -0.43
CA VAL A 113 -10.42 -3.03 0.23
C VAL A 113 -11.00 -1.64 0.39
N ALA A 114 -11.29 -0.95 -0.71
CA ALA A 114 -11.60 0.47 -0.66
C ALA A 114 -12.91 0.77 0.07
N SER A 115 -13.92 -0.09 -0.03
CA SER A 115 -15.21 0.09 0.65
C SER A 115 -15.12 0.05 2.19
N PHE A 116 -14.05 -0.52 2.73
CA PHE A 116 -13.81 -0.61 4.18
C PHE A 116 -12.87 0.47 4.71
N ARG A 117 -12.23 1.25 3.82
CA ARG A 117 -11.14 2.18 4.16
C ARG A 117 -11.43 3.58 3.67
N SER A 118 -11.87 4.44 4.58
CA SER A 118 -12.26 5.83 4.27
C SER A 118 -11.11 6.70 3.74
N ASN A 119 -9.85 6.27 3.92
CA ASN A 119 -8.66 6.96 3.46
C ASN A 119 -8.14 6.47 2.09
N ILE A 120 -8.90 5.62 1.39
CA ILE A 120 -8.59 5.18 0.03
C ILE A 120 -9.57 5.81 -0.96
N VAL A 121 -9.04 6.45 -1.99
CA VAL A 121 -9.81 7.00 -3.12
C VAL A 121 -9.47 6.18 -4.37
N PRO A 122 -10.36 5.28 -4.82
CA PRO A 122 -10.14 4.50 -6.03
C PRO A 122 -10.30 5.36 -7.28
N ILE A 123 -9.38 5.18 -8.25
CA ILE A 123 -9.38 5.89 -9.53
C ILE A 123 -9.26 4.85 -10.65
N LEU A 124 -10.34 4.69 -11.43
CA LEU A 124 -10.34 3.80 -12.60
C LEU A 124 -9.80 4.56 -13.81
N GLN A 125 -8.49 4.54 -13.99
CA GLN A 125 -7.79 5.23 -15.06
C GLN A 125 -6.48 4.55 -15.42
N ASP A 126 -5.94 4.87 -16.60
CA ASP A 126 -4.61 4.43 -17.01
C ASP A 126 -3.53 5.26 -16.31
N ALA A 127 -2.63 4.61 -15.57
CA ALA A 127 -1.53 5.26 -14.86
C ALA A 127 -0.60 6.07 -15.81
N ARG A 128 -0.60 5.76 -17.11
CA ARG A 128 0.20 6.46 -18.13
C ARG A 128 -0.40 7.81 -18.54
N SER A 129 -1.66 8.07 -18.17
CA SER A 129 -2.39 9.29 -18.53
C SER A 129 -2.73 10.14 -17.28
N PRO A 130 -1.73 10.58 -16.48
CA PRO A 130 -1.97 11.25 -15.21
C PRO A 130 -2.78 12.55 -15.34
N LYS A 131 -2.72 13.20 -16.49
CA LYS A 131 -3.46 14.44 -16.74
C LYS A 131 -4.98 14.26 -16.70
N GLU A 132 -5.48 13.05 -17.00
CA GLU A 132 -6.92 12.75 -17.04
C GLU A 132 -7.55 12.69 -15.64
N TYR A 133 -6.74 12.44 -14.60
CA TYR A 133 -7.23 12.32 -13.23
C TYR A 133 -6.48 13.21 -12.23
N PHE A 134 -5.61 14.12 -12.71
CA PHE A 134 -4.90 15.07 -11.84
C PHE A 134 -5.83 15.88 -10.94
N SER A 135 -6.99 16.28 -11.44
CA SER A 135 -7.99 17.04 -10.68
C SER A 135 -8.53 16.27 -9.46
N VAL A 136 -8.41 14.94 -9.45
CA VAL A 136 -8.87 14.10 -8.33
C VAL A 136 -7.85 14.07 -7.20
N TYR A 137 -6.56 13.90 -7.53
CA TYR A 137 -5.53 13.72 -6.50
C TYR A 137 -4.76 15.01 -6.14
N GLY A 138 -4.61 15.95 -7.09
CA GLY A 138 -3.87 17.19 -6.85
C GLY A 138 -2.40 16.96 -6.42
N PRO A 139 -1.83 17.84 -5.58
CA PRO A 139 -0.50 17.64 -5.03
C PRO A 139 -0.46 16.45 -4.05
N VAL A 140 0.53 15.58 -4.18
CA VAL A 140 0.78 14.43 -3.32
C VAL A 140 2.19 14.47 -2.75
N ASP A 141 2.39 13.84 -1.60
CA ASP A 141 3.69 13.77 -0.94
C ASP A 141 4.55 12.65 -1.51
N VAL A 142 3.91 11.54 -1.91
CA VAL A 142 4.60 10.32 -2.37
C VAL A 142 3.92 9.73 -3.59
N LEU A 143 4.74 9.34 -4.57
CA LEU A 143 4.33 8.53 -5.70
C LEU A 143 4.83 7.10 -5.49
N CYS A 144 3.92 6.15 -5.40
CA CYS A 144 4.21 4.72 -5.30
C CYS A 144 3.72 4.00 -6.56
N GLY A 145 4.57 3.16 -7.15
CA GLY A 145 4.20 2.39 -8.33
C GLY A 145 5.28 1.41 -8.75
N TYR A 146 4.89 0.39 -9.50
CA TYR A 146 5.82 -0.55 -10.08
C TYR A 146 5.78 -0.47 -11.59
N ARG A 147 6.94 -0.24 -12.20
CA ARG A 147 7.11 -0.44 -13.62
C ARG A 147 7.44 -1.91 -13.85
N ALA A 148 6.57 -2.64 -14.55
CA ALA A 148 6.94 -3.94 -15.07
C ALA A 148 8.12 -3.74 -16.02
N ALA A 149 9.28 -4.33 -15.71
CA ALA A 149 10.35 -4.41 -16.67
C ALA A 149 9.84 -5.18 -17.89
N ARG A 150 9.66 -4.51 -19.03
CA ARG A 150 9.53 -5.25 -20.30
C ARG A 150 10.89 -5.85 -20.58
N PRO A 151 10.99 -7.16 -20.78
CA PRO A 151 12.19 -7.68 -21.40
C PRO A 151 12.27 -7.05 -22.79
N ASP A 152 13.43 -6.50 -23.14
CA ASP A 152 13.72 -5.89 -24.43
C ASP A 152 12.96 -4.60 -24.80
N ARG A 153 13.56 -3.50 -24.45
CA ARG A 153 13.92 -2.38 -25.34
C ARG A 153 14.74 -1.37 -24.54
N ASP A 154 16.01 -1.35 -24.91
CA ASP A 154 17.01 -0.28 -24.71
C ASP A 154 16.94 0.57 -23.43
N CYS A 155 17.74 0.17 -22.44
CA CYS A 155 18.26 1.05 -21.40
C CYS A 155 19.13 2.15 -22.07
N ASN A 156 18.54 3.10 -22.76
CA ASN A 156 19.24 4.29 -23.21
C ASN A 156 18.28 5.48 -23.28
N THR A 157 17.91 6.00 -22.11
CA THR A 157 17.44 7.37 -22.01
C THR A 157 18.06 7.95 -20.75
N LYS A 158 19.14 8.67 -20.97
CA LYS A 158 19.70 9.60 -19.99
C LYS A 158 18.62 10.62 -19.64
N LEU A 159 18.44 10.86 -18.34
CA LEU A 159 17.81 12.06 -17.82
C LEU A 159 18.63 13.29 -18.19
#